data_13b167a765e207cd24d6bcb292eb2226
#
_entry.id   13b167a765e207cd24d6bcb292eb2226
#
_cell.length_a   1.000
_cell.length_b   1.000
_cell.length_c   1.000
_cell.angle_alpha   90.00
_cell.angle_beta   90.00
_cell.angle_gamma   90.00
#
_symmetry.space_group_name_H-M   'P 1'
#
loop_
_entity.id
_entity.type
_entity.pdbx_description
1 polymer ?
#
loop_
_entity_poly.entity_id
_entity_poly.type
_entity_poly.pdbx_seq_one_letter_code
_entity_poly.pdbx_strand_id
1 'polypeptide(L)'
;MMEKILAVPSEKARKFFPTGFGKTDEKELLGFVSQEGLFYDRTPEMETHPSLMQIIPYILVRNKDKILMYQRLSKQTEKRLHSKYSIGFGGHINPEDSQNVINPVISGRDRELREEVILTGAVRYMFMGTLYLPVDSVGKVHAGMVYAAETDSEEFRLGEPDKFSSVGWHSVDEILSKQQEMETWSRELCEELFRKTPVGR
;
A
#
# COMPACT_ATOMS: atom_id res chain seq x y z
N MET A 1 1.76 12.33 -21.90
CA MET A 1 0.36 11.96 -21.59
C MET A 1 0.22 12.08 -20.08
N MET A 2 -0.90 12.61 -19.56
CA MET A 2 -1.09 12.71 -18.11
C MET A 2 -1.37 11.30 -17.56
N GLU A 3 -0.82 10.99 -16.38
CA GLU A 3 -1.09 9.74 -15.67
C GLU A 3 -2.59 9.63 -15.36
N LYS A 4 -3.16 8.44 -15.52
CA LYS A 4 -4.53 8.15 -15.11
C LYS A 4 -4.52 7.17 -13.94
N ILE A 5 -5.37 7.43 -12.96
CA ILE A 5 -5.45 6.66 -11.71
C ILE A 5 -6.86 6.17 -11.44
N LEU A 6 -6.99 4.98 -10.85
CA LEU A 6 -8.27 4.40 -10.47
C LEU A 6 -8.81 5.05 -9.20
N ALA A 7 -10.04 5.55 -9.27
CA ALA A 7 -10.77 6.02 -8.10
C ALA A 7 -12.22 5.58 -8.12
N VAL A 8 -12.83 5.56 -6.94
CA VAL A 8 -14.21 5.19 -6.68
C VAL A 8 -14.95 6.32 -5.98
N PRO A 9 -16.29 6.41 -6.05
CA PRO A 9 -17.06 7.39 -5.27
C PRO A 9 -16.84 7.19 -3.76
N SER A 10 -16.37 8.25 -3.07
CA SER A 10 -16.02 8.20 -1.64
C SER A 10 -17.18 7.78 -0.76
N GLU A 11 -18.40 8.28 -1.04
CA GLU A 11 -19.60 7.96 -0.27
C GLU A 11 -19.89 6.46 -0.25
N LYS A 12 -19.79 5.80 -1.42
CA LYS A 12 -20.03 4.36 -1.57
C LYS A 12 -18.88 3.51 -1.00
N ALA A 13 -17.64 4.03 -1.06
CA ALA A 13 -16.45 3.33 -0.61
C ALA A 13 -16.32 3.26 0.91
N ARG A 14 -16.85 4.23 1.65
CA ARG A 14 -16.69 4.35 3.11
C ARG A 14 -17.10 3.10 3.90
N LYS A 15 -18.06 2.32 3.42
CA LYS A 15 -18.47 1.08 4.08
C LYS A 15 -17.38 0.01 4.09
N PHE A 16 -16.44 0.06 3.11
CA PHE A 16 -15.31 -0.86 3.02
C PHE A 16 -14.03 -0.31 3.66
N PHE A 17 -13.97 1.01 3.85
CA PHE A 17 -12.79 1.71 4.34
C PHE A 17 -13.14 2.50 5.60
N PRO A 18 -13.31 1.82 6.77
CA PRO A 18 -13.45 2.52 8.04
C PRO A 18 -12.16 3.29 8.36
N THR A 19 -12.25 4.32 9.19
CA THR A 19 -11.06 5.05 9.65
C THR A 19 -10.16 4.12 10.46
N GLY A 20 -8.87 4.12 10.15
CA GLY A 20 -7.87 3.20 10.70
C GLY A 20 -7.73 1.96 9.80
N PHE A 21 -7.17 0.90 10.38
CA PHE A 21 -7.11 -0.42 9.74
C PHE A 21 -8.41 -1.17 9.98
N GLY A 22 -9.05 -1.65 8.90
CA GLY A 22 -10.32 -2.38 8.94
C GLY A 22 -10.27 -3.74 8.28
N LYS A 23 -11.16 -4.63 8.72
CA LYS A 23 -11.39 -5.93 8.06
C LYS A 23 -12.61 -5.83 7.16
N THR A 24 -12.48 -6.36 5.95
CA THR A 24 -13.57 -6.48 4.97
C THR A 24 -13.36 -7.74 4.13
N ASP A 25 -14.41 -8.18 3.44
CA ASP A 25 -14.28 -9.28 2.49
C ASP A 25 -13.59 -8.79 1.20
N GLU A 26 -12.49 -9.45 0.81
CA GLU A 26 -11.72 -9.06 -0.37
C GLU A 26 -12.54 -9.17 -1.65
N LYS A 27 -13.31 -10.24 -1.80
CA LYS A 27 -14.09 -10.49 -3.02
C LYS A 27 -15.19 -9.44 -3.19
N GLU A 28 -15.87 -9.08 -2.11
CA GLU A 28 -16.88 -8.02 -2.13
C GLU A 28 -16.27 -6.68 -2.48
N LEU A 29 -15.11 -6.34 -1.89
CA LEU A 29 -14.41 -5.10 -2.18
C LEU A 29 -13.89 -5.04 -3.63
N LEU A 30 -13.29 -6.11 -4.15
CA LEU A 30 -12.85 -6.19 -5.55
C LEU A 30 -14.03 -6.08 -6.51
N GLY A 31 -15.18 -6.70 -6.19
CA GLY A 31 -16.42 -6.55 -6.96
C GLY A 31 -16.92 -5.10 -6.98
N PHE A 32 -16.90 -4.43 -5.83
CA PHE A 32 -17.26 -3.02 -5.72
C PHE A 32 -16.33 -2.13 -6.57
N VAL A 33 -15.00 -2.32 -6.46
CA VAL A 33 -14.04 -1.54 -7.25
C VAL A 33 -14.20 -1.79 -8.75
N SER A 34 -14.48 -3.03 -9.17
CA SER A 34 -14.75 -3.33 -10.59
C SER A 34 -16.02 -2.67 -11.13
N GLN A 35 -17.02 -2.50 -10.28
CA GLN A 35 -18.31 -1.92 -10.68
C GLN A 35 -18.29 -0.37 -10.68
N GLU A 36 -17.66 0.24 -9.68
CA GLU A 36 -17.74 1.68 -9.42
C GLU A 36 -16.45 2.43 -9.79
N GLY A 37 -15.34 1.70 -10.05
CA GLY A 37 -14.05 2.29 -10.33
C GLY A 37 -13.97 2.87 -11.74
N LEU A 38 -13.46 4.11 -11.83
CA LEU A 38 -13.17 4.79 -13.09
C LEU A 38 -11.76 5.34 -13.07
N PHE A 39 -11.18 5.53 -14.26
CA PHE A 39 -9.86 6.13 -14.41
C PHE A 39 -9.98 7.63 -14.67
N TYR A 40 -9.33 8.41 -13.84
CA TYR A 40 -9.30 9.88 -13.90
C TYR A 40 -7.89 10.37 -14.19
N ASP A 41 -7.77 11.49 -14.92
CA ASP A 41 -6.48 12.16 -15.09
C ASP A 41 -5.97 12.63 -13.71
N ARG A 42 -4.72 12.34 -13.38
CA ARG A 42 -4.09 12.73 -12.11
C ARG A 42 -3.73 14.22 -12.13
N THR A 43 -4.71 15.07 -11.88
CA THR A 43 -4.54 16.52 -11.79
C THR A 43 -4.41 16.94 -10.32
N PRO A 44 -3.91 18.17 -10.02
CA PRO A 44 -3.92 18.72 -8.66
C PRO A 44 -5.32 18.74 -8.01
N GLU A 45 -6.37 18.95 -8.81
CA GLU A 45 -7.76 18.92 -8.34
C GLU A 45 -8.15 17.49 -7.94
N MET A 46 -7.73 16.48 -8.71
CA MET A 46 -7.99 15.07 -8.40
C MET A 46 -7.33 14.64 -7.10
N GLU A 47 -6.11 15.12 -6.81
CA GLU A 47 -5.37 14.83 -5.58
C GLU A 47 -6.05 15.37 -4.30
N THR A 48 -7.08 16.19 -4.43
CA THR A 48 -7.83 16.76 -3.29
C THR A 48 -9.35 16.62 -3.44
N HIS A 49 -9.84 15.89 -4.45
CA HIS A 49 -11.25 15.81 -4.78
C HIS A 49 -12.04 14.99 -3.73
N PRO A 50 -12.87 15.60 -2.88
CA PRO A 50 -13.43 14.95 -1.69
C PRO A 50 -14.46 13.85 -2.00
N SER A 51 -15.02 13.85 -3.20
CA SER A 51 -16.03 12.86 -3.64
C SER A 51 -15.43 11.62 -4.25
N LEU A 52 -14.10 11.58 -4.44
CA LEU A 52 -13.39 10.46 -5.03
C LEU A 52 -12.33 9.90 -4.04
N MET A 53 -12.18 8.59 -4.06
CA MET A 53 -11.23 7.85 -3.24
C MET A 53 -10.35 7.00 -4.16
N GLN A 54 -9.06 7.31 -4.18
CA GLN A 54 -8.05 6.61 -4.96
C GLN A 54 -7.70 5.30 -4.26
N ILE A 55 -7.78 4.18 -4.99
CA ILE A 55 -7.50 2.86 -4.43
C ILE A 55 -6.03 2.52 -4.63
N ILE A 56 -5.35 2.24 -3.52
CA ILE A 56 -3.92 1.96 -3.48
C ILE A 56 -3.70 0.53 -2.98
N PRO A 57 -3.19 -0.40 -3.76
CA PRO A 57 -2.63 -1.64 -3.23
C PRO A 57 -1.39 -1.29 -2.38
N TYR A 58 -1.41 -1.73 -1.12
CA TYR A 58 -0.35 -1.48 -0.14
C TYR A 58 0.18 -2.81 0.38
N ILE A 59 1.42 -3.17 0.03
CA ILE A 59 1.95 -4.51 0.12
C ILE A 59 3.07 -4.59 1.16
N LEU A 60 2.87 -5.37 2.22
CA LEU A 60 3.91 -5.75 3.17
C LEU A 60 4.62 -6.99 2.65
N VAL A 61 5.92 -6.90 2.39
CA VAL A 61 6.73 -8.04 1.98
C VAL A 61 7.28 -8.74 3.20
N ARG A 62 7.01 -10.05 3.33
CA ARG A 62 7.35 -10.87 4.49
C ARG A 62 8.17 -12.10 4.10
N ASN A 63 9.15 -12.42 4.91
CA ASN A 63 9.82 -13.72 4.92
C ASN A 63 9.87 -14.25 6.36
N LYS A 64 9.10 -15.28 6.67
CA LYS A 64 8.95 -15.83 8.03
C LYS A 64 8.52 -14.73 9.03
N ASP A 65 9.38 -14.45 10.00
CA ASP A 65 9.20 -13.44 11.05
C ASP A 65 9.77 -12.05 10.71
N LYS A 66 10.36 -11.92 9.50
CA LYS A 66 10.94 -10.65 9.03
C LYS A 66 10.01 -9.94 8.03
N ILE A 67 10.12 -8.62 8.02
CA ILE A 67 9.41 -7.74 7.10
C ILE A 67 10.43 -6.85 6.38
N LEU A 68 10.23 -6.64 5.10
CA LEU A 68 11.06 -5.73 4.32
C LEU A 68 10.67 -4.29 4.67
N MET A 69 11.60 -3.56 5.26
CA MET A 69 11.46 -2.14 5.60
C MET A 69 12.45 -1.32 4.79
N TYR A 70 12.04 -0.11 4.40
CA TYR A 70 12.89 0.79 3.65
C TYR A 70 12.73 2.24 4.13
N GLN A 71 13.70 3.07 3.76
CA GLN A 71 13.64 4.51 3.96
C GLN A 71 13.61 5.22 2.61
N ARG A 72 12.69 6.17 2.45
CA ARG A 72 12.54 6.93 1.21
C ARG A 72 13.63 8.00 1.07
N LEU A 73 14.18 8.13 -0.13
CA LEU A 73 15.09 9.23 -0.46
C LEU A 73 14.35 10.56 -0.58
N SER A 74 15.04 11.64 -0.26
CA SER A 74 14.52 13.02 -0.31
C SER A 74 14.27 13.57 -1.72
N LYS A 75 14.58 12.81 -2.77
CA LYS A 75 14.41 13.19 -4.18
C LYS A 75 13.01 12.90 -4.76
N GLN A 76 12.14 12.25 -4.00
CA GLN A 76 10.80 11.92 -4.49
C GLN A 76 9.87 13.15 -4.48
N THR A 77 8.85 13.12 -5.34
CA THR A 77 7.84 14.19 -5.51
C THR A 77 7.09 14.53 -4.22
N GLU A 78 6.87 13.56 -3.36
CA GLU A 78 6.19 13.76 -2.07
C GLU A 78 7.16 14.10 -0.94
N LYS A 79 7.45 15.39 -0.79
CA LYS A 79 8.39 15.94 0.23
C LYS A 79 8.07 15.49 1.67
N ARG A 80 6.80 15.24 2.01
CA ARG A 80 6.37 14.80 3.36
C ARG A 80 6.83 13.39 3.74
N LEU A 81 7.18 12.55 2.76
CA LEU A 81 7.66 11.19 2.96
C LEU A 81 9.19 11.09 3.00
N HIS A 82 9.89 12.23 2.80
CA HIS A 82 11.35 12.25 2.78
C HIS A 82 11.92 11.76 4.11
N SER A 83 12.88 10.85 4.03
CA SER A 83 13.56 10.24 5.18
C SER A 83 12.64 9.46 6.14
N LYS A 84 11.37 9.21 5.77
CA LYS A 84 10.48 8.36 6.54
C LYS A 84 10.71 6.88 6.21
N TYR A 85 10.61 6.05 7.25
CA TYR A 85 10.58 4.60 7.05
C TYR A 85 9.20 4.15 6.58
N SER A 86 9.17 3.09 5.78
CA SER A 86 7.96 2.43 5.33
C SER A 86 8.15 0.91 5.33
N ILE A 87 7.06 0.19 5.61
CA ILE A 87 6.97 -1.27 5.50
C ILE A 87 6.04 -1.70 4.36
N GLY A 88 5.48 -0.75 3.62
CA GLY A 88 4.55 -1.03 2.54
C GLY A 88 5.03 -0.47 1.20
N PHE A 89 4.93 -1.32 0.19
CA PHE A 89 5.19 -1.02 -1.21
C PHE A 89 3.86 -0.82 -1.94
N GLY A 90 3.84 -0.02 -2.98
CA GLY A 90 2.65 0.17 -3.80
C GLY A 90 2.44 1.59 -4.30
N GLY A 91 1.44 1.75 -5.16
CA GLY A 91 1.13 3.02 -5.80
C GLY A 91 -0.23 2.99 -6.48
N HIS A 92 -0.43 3.85 -7.47
CA HIS A 92 -1.71 4.00 -8.15
C HIS A 92 -1.98 2.87 -9.14
N ILE A 93 -3.25 2.50 -9.25
CA ILE A 93 -3.72 1.56 -10.27
C ILE A 93 -3.97 2.35 -11.55
N ASN A 94 -3.36 1.92 -12.66
CA ASN A 94 -3.38 2.59 -13.94
C ASN A 94 -4.25 1.86 -14.97
N PRO A 95 -4.65 2.47 -16.10
CA PRO A 95 -5.46 1.80 -17.13
C PRO A 95 -4.85 0.52 -17.70
N GLU A 96 -3.51 0.44 -17.74
CA GLU A 96 -2.76 -0.72 -18.17
C GLU A 96 -3.07 -1.96 -17.33
N ASP A 97 -3.36 -1.78 -16.05
CA ASP A 97 -3.71 -2.84 -15.11
C ASP A 97 -5.06 -3.51 -15.44
N SER A 98 -5.90 -2.84 -16.26
CA SER A 98 -7.19 -3.37 -16.71
C SER A 98 -7.13 -4.15 -18.03
N GLN A 99 -5.97 -4.25 -18.68
CA GLN A 99 -5.84 -4.92 -19.98
C GLN A 99 -5.92 -6.45 -19.90
N ASN A 100 -5.82 -7.01 -18.71
CA ASN A 100 -5.91 -8.45 -18.46
C ASN A 100 -7.30 -8.83 -17.92
N VAL A 101 -7.65 -10.13 -18.01
CA VAL A 101 -8.88 -10.70 -17.44
C VAL A 101 -8.90 -10.62 -15.90
N ILE A 102 -7.77 -10.27 -15.30
CA ILE A 102 -7.57 -10.13 -13.86
C ILE A 102 -8.11 -8.76 -13.40
N ASN A 103 -8.63 -8.69 -12.17
CA ASN A 103 -9.07 -7.45 -11.56
C ASN A 103 -7.95 -6.40 -11.56
N PRO A 104 -8.20 -5.13 -11.94
CA PRO A 104 -7.16 -4.10 -12.04
C PRO A 104 -6.41 -3.85 -10.72
N VAL A 105 -7.05 -4.04 -9.57
CA VAL A 105 -6.37 -3.94 -8.26
C VAL A 105 -5.30 -5.01 -8.11
N ILE A 106 -5.62 -6.25 -8.51
CA ILE A 106 -4.68 -7.37 -8.43
C ILE A 106 -3.52 -7.18 -9.41
N SER A 107 -3.82 -6.76 -10.64
CA SER A 107 -2.79 -6.48 -11.65
C SER A 107 -1.88 -5.31 -11.21
N GLY A 108 -2.47 -4.22 -10.72
CA GLY A 108 -1.74 -3.06 -10.21
C GLY A 108 -0.88 -3.40 -8.99
N ARG A 109 -1.40 -4.21 -8.05
CA ARG A 109 -0.62 -4.73 -6.92
C ARG A 109 0.64 -5.46 -7.41
N ASP A 110 0.48 -6.37 -8.36
CA ASP A 110 1.58 -7.20 -8.85
C ASP A 110 2.58 -6.39 -9.68
N ARG A 111 2.12 -5.35 -10.40
CA ARG A 111 2.98 -4.42 -11.14
C ARG A 111 3.77 -3.54 -10.17
N GLU A 112 3.12 -2.85 -9.26
CA GLU A 112 3.74 -1.95 -8.28
C GLU A 112 4.83 -2.67 -7.46
N LEU A 113 4.53 -3.88 -6.95
CA LEU A 113 5.55 -4.62 -6.22
C LEU A 113 6.77 -4.93 -7.10
N ARG A 114 6.58 -5.36 -8.35
CA ARG A 114 7.69 -5.67 -9.26
C ARG A 114 8.50 -4.45 -9.69
N GLU A 115 7.85 -3.29 -9.83
CA GLU A 115 8.53 -2.04 -10.15
C GLU A 115 9.43 -1.58 -9.00
N GLU A 116 8.99 -1.71 -7.75
CA GLU A 116 9.76 -1.30 -6.58
C GLU A 116 10.72 -2.40 -6.08
N VAL A 117 10.27 -3.66 -6.01
CA VAL A 117 11.04 -4.79 -5.47
C VAL A 117 10.82 -6.07 -6.28
N ILE A 118 11.90 -6.64 -6.78
CA ILE A 118 11.93 -7.91 -7.51
C ILE A 118 12.34 -9.01 -6.54
N LEU A 119 11.40 -9.82 -6.11
CA LEU A 119 11.62 -10.98 -5.25
C LEU A 119 12.07 -12.18 -6.08
N THR A 120 13.03 -12.97 -5.57
CA THR A 120 13.56 -14.16 -6.26
C THR A 120 12.89 -15.45 -5.82
N GLY A 121 12.07 -15.51 -4.86
CA GLY A 121 11.35 -16.70 -4.42
C GLY A 121 9.91 -16.77 -4.96
N ALA A 122 9.22 -17.84 -4.60
CA ALA A 122 7.77 -17.91 -4.77
C ALA A 122 7.10 -16.86 -3.89
N VAL A 123 6.09 -16.18 -4.44
CA VAL A 123 5.35 -15.15 -3.72
C VAL A 123 3.89 -15.57 -3.60
N ARG A 124 3.40 -15.59 -2.35
CA ARG A 124 2.00 -15.83 -2.05
C ARG A 124 1.40 -14.57 -1.44
N TYR A 125 0.33 -14.07 -2.05
CA TYR A 125 -0.40 -12.93 -1.52
C TYR A 125 -1.54 -13.35 -0.59
N MET A 126 -1.71 -12.56 0.48
CA MET A 126 -2.83 -12.66 1.40
C MET A 126 -3.40 -11.26 1.64
N PHE A 127 -4.69 -11.09 1.38
CA PHE A 127 -5.39 -9.87 1.74
C PHE A 127 -5.51 -9.75 3.26
N MET A 128 -5.10 -8.61 3.80
CA MET A 128 -5.09 -8.38 5.24
C MET A 128 -6.26 -7.50 5.71
N GLY A 129 -6.73 -6.62 4.87
CA GLY A 129 -7.79 -5.66 5.20
C GLY A 129 -7.62 -4.35 4.44
N THR A 130 -8.26 -3.31 4.93
CA THR A 130 -8.25 -1.97 4.35
C THR A 130 -7.64 -0.94 5.30
N LEU A 131 -7.13 0.16 4.76
CA LEU A 131 -6.49 1.22 5.52
C LEU A 131 -6.95 2.58 4.99
N TYR A 132 -7.57 3.38 5.87
CA TYR A 132 -8.02 4.72 5.54
C TYR A 132 -7.73 5.69 6.69
N LEU A 133 -6.87 6.67 6.46
CA LEU A 133 -6.43 7.64 7.47
C LEU A 133 -6.62 9.07 6.95
N PRO A 134 -7.79 9.69 7.14
CA PRO A 134 -8.10 11.02 6.65
C PRO A 134 -7.51 12.15 7.52
N VAL A 135 -6.24 12.01 7.92
CA VAL A 135 -5.56 12.94 8.84
C VAL A 135 -4.99 14.18 8.14
N ASP A 136 -4.79 14.10 6.82
CA ASP A 136 -4.33 15.20 5.98
C ASP A 136 -5.06 15.22 4.63
N SER A 137 -4.72 16.16 3.74
CA SER A 137 -5.38 16.30 2.43
C SER A 137 -5.22 15.05 1.56
N VAL A 138 -4.06 14.41 1.60
CA VAL A 138 -3.77 13.20 0.81
C VAL A 138 -4.49 12.00 1.41
N GLY A 139 -4.40 11.80 2.73
CA GLY A 139 -5.08 10.70 3.40
C GLY A 139 -6.60 10.72 3.24
N LYS A 140 -7.20 11.90 2.99
CA LYS A 140 -8.65 12.02 2.75
C LYS A 140 -9.11 11.40 1.43
N VAL A 141 -8.22 11.31 0.44
CA VAL A 141 -8.55 10.84 -0.91
C VAL A 141 -7.87 9.52 -1.28
N HIS A 142 -7.08 8.93 -0.37
CA HIS A 142 -6.40 7.64 -0.60
C HIS A 142 -6.92 6.58 0.35
N ALA A 143 -7.19 5.39 -0.17
CA ALA A 143 -7.60 4.23 0.60
C ALA A 143 -6.76 3.00 0.22
N GLY A 144 -6.12 2.38 1.20
CA GLY A 144 -5.24 1.23 1.03
C GLY A 144 -6.00 -0.09 1.03
N MET A 145 -5.75 -0.94 0.06
CA MET A 145 -6.02 -2.37 0.12
C MET A 145 -4.72 -3.07 0.56
N VAL A 146 -4.69 -3.54 1.79
CA VAL A 146 -3.48 -4.05 2.43
C VAL A 146 -3.31 -5.54 2.14
N TYR A 147 -2.13 -5.89 1.62
CA TYR A 147 -1.73 -7.25 1.32
C TYR A 147 -0.44 -7.63 2.05
N ALA A 148 -0.31 -8.87 2.46
CA ALA A 148 0.98 -9.49 2.72
C ALA A 148 1.44 -10.24 1.48
N ALA A 149 2.68 -10.00 1.04
CA ALA A 149 3.39 -10.79 0.04
C ALA A 149 4.42 -11.65 0.78
N GLU A 150 4.08 -12.91 1.00
CA GLU A 150 4.97 -13.87 1.65
C GLU A 150 5.89 -14.51 0.62
N THR A 151 7.21 -14.44 0.87
CA THR A 151 8.23 -15.11 0.05
C THR A 151 9.01 -16.12 0.87
N ASP A 152 9.52 -17.16 0.21
CA ASP A 152 10.38 -18.19 0.78
C ASP A 152 11.88 -17.85 0.67
N SER A 153 12.23 -16.75 -0.01
CA SER A 153 13.62 -16.28 -0.19
C SER A 153 13.83 -14.91 0.46
N GLU A 154 15.00 -14.70 1.06
CA GLU A 154 15.45 -13.37 1.50
C GLU A 154 16.15 -12.59 0.37
N GLU A 155 16.39 -13.20 -0.78
CA GLU A 155 17.02 -12.53 -1.91
C GLU A 155 16.02 -11.65 -2.65
N PHE A 156 16.40 -10.40 -2.87
CA PHE A 156 15.63 -9.44 -3.66
C PHE A 156 16.53 -8.47 -4.41
N ARG A 157 15.99 -7.79 -5.39
CA ARG A 157 16.61 -6.64 -6.06
C ARG A 157 15.65 -5.47 -6.05
N LEU A 158 16.18 -4.25 -5.96
CA LEU A 158 15.37 -3.05 -6.15
C LEU A 158 15.15 -2.83 -7.64
N GLY A 159 13.89 -2.64 -8.03
CA GLY A 159 13.54 -2.26 -9.39
C GLY A 159 13.83 -0.77 -9.63
N GLU A 160 13.62 0.05 -8.58
CA GLU A 160 13.85 1.50 -8.62
C GLU A 160 14.78 1.93 -7.48
N PRO A 161 16.10 1.60 -7.56
CA PRO A 161 17.04 1.83 -6.46
C PRO A 161 17.17 3.32 -6.08
N ASP A 162 16.91 4.24 -7.01
CA ASP A 162 16.98 5.68 -6.77
C ASP A 162 15.84 6.22 -5.88
N LYS A 163 14.84 5.42 -5.58
CA LYS A 163 13.73 5.78 -4.67
C LYS A 163 14.07 5.54 -3.19
N PHE A 164 15.02 4.66 -2.89
CA PHE A 164 15.28 4.16 -1.54
C PHE A 164 16.70 4.45 -1.07
N SER A 165 16.84 4.86 0.21
CA SER A 165 18.16 5.08 0.83
C SER A 165 18.66 3.85 1.59
N SER A 166 17.75 3.07 2.13
CA SER A 166 18.05 1.77 2.76
C SER A 166 16.87 0.84 2.57
N VAL A 167 17.15 -0.42 2.27
CA VAL A 167 16.13 -1.47 2.19
C VAL A 167 16.71 -2.72 2.82
N GLY A 168 15.97 -3.39 3.70
CA GLY A 168 16.44 -4.60 4.36
C GLY A 168 15.34 -5.34 5.12
N TRP A 169 15.64 -6.59 5.44
CA TRP A 169 14.81 -7.43 6.29
C TRP A 169 15.00 -7.07 7.76
N HIS A 170 13.90 -6.85 8.45
CA HIS A 170 13.89 -6.45 9.85
C HIS A 170 12.90 -7.31 10.66
N SER A 171 13.27 -7.59 11.88
CA SER A 171 12.37 -8.19 12.87
C SER A 171 11.26 -7.20 13.26
N VAL A 172 10.17 -7.71 13.82
CA VAL A 172 9.08 -6.85 14.32
C VAL A 172 9.58 -5.88 15.39
N ASP A 173 10.49 -6.30 16.27
CA ASP A 173 11.03 -5.44 17.32
C ASP A 173 11.85 -4.27 16.74
N GLU A 174 12.68 -4.53 15.72
CA GLU A 174 13.42 -3.47 15.01
C GLU A 174 12.46 -2.48 14.32
N ILE A 175 11.40 -2.98 13.68
CA ILE A 175 10.37 -2.16 13.05
C ILE A 175 9.67 -1.28 14.08
N LEU A 176 9.24 -1.85 15.20
CA LEU A 176 8.58 -1.11 16.29
C LEU A 176 9.51 -0.05 16.90
N SER A 177 10.82 -0.28 16.96
CA SER A 177 11.79 0.71 17.43
C SER A 177 11.85 1.96 16.53
N LYS A 178 11.49 1.83 15.24
CA LYS A 178 11.47 2.90 14.23
C LYS A 178 10.09 3.52 14.01
N GLN A 179 9.06 3.06 14.71
CA GLN A 179 7.67 3.42 14.44
C GLN A 179 7.41 4.94 14.40
N GLN A 180 8.05 5.72 15.28
CA GLN A 180 7.87 7.19 15.32
C GLN A 180 8.48 7.91 14.11
N GLU A 181 9.43 7.26 13.42
CA GLU A 181 10.09 7.77 12.22
C GLU A 181 9.38 7.32 10.92
N MET A 182 8.30 6.53 11.03
CA MET A 182 7.57 5.98 9.88
C MET A 182 6.57 6.98 9.29
N GLU A 183 6.25 6.75 8.01
CA GLU A 183 5.10 7.37 7.39
C GLU A 183 3.78 6.85 8.02
N THR A 184 2.69 7.56 7.79
CA THR A 184 1.45 7.41 8.56
C THR A 184 0.83 6.02 8.45
N TRP A 185 0.78 5.45 7.22
CA TRP A 185 0.18 4.13 7.00
C TRP A 185 0.99 3.00 7.63
N SER A 186 2.31 3.03 7.47
CA SER A 186 3.20 2.07 8.12
C SER A 186 3.09 2.13 9.63
N ARG A 187 3.03 3.33 10.21
CA ARG A 187 2.88 3.51 11.66
C ARG A 187 1.58 2.93 12.19
N GLU A 188 0.46 3.16 11.50
CA GLU A 188 -0.84 2.58 11.84
C GLU A 188 -0.81 1.07 11.79
N LEU A 189 -0.25 0.49 10.73
CA LEU A 189 -0.16 -0.96 10.60
C LEU A 189 0.73 -1.59 11.68
N CYS A 190 1.79 -0.91 12.10
CA CYS A 190 2.60 -1.37 13.23
C CYS A 190 1.78 -1.48 14.52
N GLU A 191 0.91 -0.50 14.79
CA GLU A 191 0.05 -0.53 15.98
C GLU A 191 -1.00 -1.65 15.90
N GLU A 192 -1.64 -1.81 14.75
CA GLU A 192 -2.72 -2.76 14.56
C GLU A 192 -2.27 -4.21 14.45
N LEU A 193 -1.15 -4.46 13.78
CA LEU A 193 -0.71 -5.83 13.45
C LEU A 193 0.30 -6.40 14.46
N PHE A 194 1.10 -5.54 15.12
CA PHE A 194 2.22 -6.03 15.95
C PHE A 194 2.08 -5.73 17.43
N ARG A 195 1.36 -4.67 17.83
CA ARG A 195 1.16 -4.34 19.24
C ARG A 195 -0.07 -4.98 19.86
N LYS A 196 -1.11 -5.29 19.08
CA LYS A 196 -2.37 -5.84 19.60
C LYS A 196 -2.37 -7.36 19.82
N THR A 197 -1.28 -8.07 19.48
CA THR A 197 -1.14 -9.46 19.86
C THR A 197 -0.54 -9.51 21.27
N PRO A 198 -1.31 -9.83 22.33
CA PRO A 198 -0.71 -10.08 23.63
C PRO A 198 0.23 -11.26 23.46
N VAL A 199 1.51 -11.07 23.77
CA VAL A 199 2.41 -12.19 23.96
C VAL A 199 1.79 -13.02 25.08
N GLY A 200 1.17 -14.15 24.69
CA GLY A 200 0.62 -15.11 25.65
C GLY A 200 1.71 -15.51 26.63
N ARG A 201 1.41 -15.26 27.90
CA ARG A 201 2.19 -15.83 29.02
C ARG A 201 1.91 -17.31 29.12
#